data_92c38ded50992e37f6ae1b3b2fb3a128
#
_entry.id   92c38ded50992e37f6ae1b3b2fb3a128
#
_cell.length_a   1.000
_cell.length_b   1.000
_cell.length_c   1.000
_cell.angle_alpha   90.00
_cell.angle_beta   90.00
_cell.angle_gamma   90.00
#
_symmetry.space_group_name_H-M   'P 1'
#
loop_
_entity.id
_entity.type
_entity.pdbx_description
1 polymer ?
#
loop_
_entity_poly.entity_id
_entity_poly.type
_entity_poly.pdbx_seq_one_letter_code
_entity_poly.pdbx_strand_id
1 'polypeptide(L)'
;MSLGRIQTQIIDRLAEMRKISAEQKGAIMQRSDELTGDQLDQLLLADFRVTPFQLNLAKCRALGISPFNAARYKVHGTTFEKIDLEFCQKNLILPVGQVGDFLLIAFANPFETTVAAKIQDKTGLRVVRMFAREADLREKLKKDQVREEVQFSDVVDQLGAQFSDDDGDLKDADLESEESAPIIQLANRIIEDAYFAGASDIHIEPWEKELIVRYRIDGLTQEKLRLPSKVSGALVARLKIMCNLDISERRLPQDGRIVFKQYTKKNVDVDLRVSTAPLNHGEGVVMRILDKQKSTLPLPALGFTEENLAKYRECIRQPYGMILHCGPTGSGKSMTLYSALNEINTPDVVIRTAEDPIEYTLAGINQMQMHRQIGLTFATALRAFLRQDPDIILVGEIRDKETANIAVEAALTGHLLISTLHTNDAPGTVARLTDMGIEPFMISSSLICVCAQRLMRRICKSCRVPYEPEGREKDVMMLAIGWSGPIFKPNPFGCPKCNNSGYRGRVGIHELMVMNEELIEAINKEAETADLKRLCMKSGMKTLHQDSIQKVREGLTSLAEALSTVPQDMELRSGSIKV
;
A
#
# COMPACT_ATOMS: atom_id res chain seq x y z
N MET A 1 9.42 -50.07 23.01
CA MET A 1 10.60 -49.15 23.06
C MET A 1 10.08 -47.74 23.27
N SER A 2 10.53 -47.05 24.31
CA SER A 2 10.10 -45.68 24.57
C SER A 2 10.49 -44.80 23.38
N LEU A 3 9.66 -43.78 23.06
CA LEU A 3 9.95 -42.75 22.08
C LEU A 3 11.38 -42.21 22.27
N GLY A 4 12.15 -42.16 21.20
CA GLY A 4 13.47 -41.59 21.26
C GLY A 4 13.40 -40.12 21.73
N ARG A 5 14.44 -39.69 22.46
CA ARG A 5 14.54 -38.33 23.01
C ARG A 5 14.16 -37.21 22.00
N ILE A 6 14.48 -37.41 20.73
CA ILE A 6 14.17 -36.47 19.64
C ILE A 6 12.68 -36.44 19.33
N GLN A 7 12.01 -37.59 19.30
CA GLN A 7 10.57 -37.68 19.04
C GLN A 7 9.76 -37.00 20.14
N THR A 8 10.15 -37.20 21.39
CA THR A 8 9.56 -36.48 22.53
C THR A 8 9.72 -34.96 22.36
N GLN A 9 10.92 -34.50 22.01
CA GLN A 9 11.16 -33.07 21.76
C GLN A 9 10.31 -32.51 20.61
N ILE A 10 10.09 -33.27 19.53
CA ILE A 10 9.23 -32.84 18.42
C ILE A 10 7.78 -32.62 18.91
N ILE A 11 7.25 -33.56 19.70
CA ILE A 11 5.92 -33.46 20.25
C ILE A 11 5.81 -32.24 21.20
N ASP A 12 6.82 -32.04 22.05
CA ASP A 12 6.89 -30.88 22.94
C ASP A 12 6.89 -29.57 22.15
N ARG A 13 7.68 -29.47 21.08
CA ARG A 13 7.71 -28.28 20.23
C ARG A 13 6.39 -28.02 19.50
N LEU A 14 5.69 -29.07 19.07
CA LEU A 14 4.34 -28.91 18.49
C LEU A 14 3.33 -28.38 19.51
N ALA A 15 3.41 -28.85 20.76
CA ALA A 15 2.56 -28.34 21.85
C ALA A 15 2.88 -26.88 22.21
N GLU A 16 4.18 -26.52 22.35
CA GLU A 16 4.63 -25.15 22.55
C GLU A 16 4.17 -24.21 21.41
N MET A 17 4.18 -24.70 20.19
CA MET A 17 3.68 -23.98 19.00
C MET A 17 2.13 -23.93 18.94
N ARG A 18 1.42 -24.51 19.92
CA ARG A 18 -0.05 -24.63 19.97
C ARG A 18 -0.65 -25.29 18.72
N LYS A 19 0.06 -26.29 18.18
CA LYS A 19 -0.41 -27.07 17.02
C LYS A 19 -1.10 -28.37 17.43
N ILE A 20 -0.83 -28.82 18.63
CA ILE A 20 -1.54 -29.90 19.32
C ILE A 20 -1.93 -29.42 20.72
N SER A 21 -3.09 -29.88 21.23
CA SER A 21 -3.54 -29.57 22.59
C SER A 21 -2.77 -30.38 23.61
N ALA A 22 -2.90 -30.03 24.91
CA ALA A 22 -2.32 -30.81 25.99
C ALA A 22 -2.91 -32.22 26.05
N GLU A 23 -4.18 -32.38 25.77
CA GLU A 23 -4.86 -33.69 25.67
C GLU A 23 -4.34 -34.53 24.52
N GLN A 24 -4.19 -33.91 23.34
CA GLN A 24 -3.62 -34.54 22.16
C GLN A 24 -2.17 -34.97 22.40
N LYS A 25 -1.37 -34.11 23.06
CA LYS A 25 -0.02 -34.48 23.50
C LYS A 25 -0.02 -35.73 24.36
N GLY A 26 -0.91 -35.79 25.36
CA GLY A 26 -1.07 -36.98 26.24
C GLY A 26 -1.45 -38.25 25.46
N ALA A 27 -2.39 -38.13 24.52
CA ALA A 27 -2.82 -39.25 23.67
C ALA A 27 -1.69 -39.77 22.74
N ILE A 28 -0.87 -38.85 22.18
CA ILE A 28 0.28 -39.21 21.34
C ILE A 28 1.35 -39.92 22.19
N MET A 29 1.64 -39.40 23.39
CA MET A 29 2.64 -39.98 24.29
C MET A 29 2.22 -41.38 24.80
N GLN A 30 0.94 -41.63 25.03
CA GLN A 30 0.42 -42.97 25.41
C GLN A 30 0.56 -43.99 24.26
N ARG A 31 0.43 -43.56 23.01
CA ARG A 31 0.61 -44.44 21.82
C ARG A 31 2.08 -44.64 21.42
N SER A 32 2.95 -43.90 22.04
CA SER A 32 4.33 -43.71 21.60
C SER A 32 5.25 -44.94 21.75
N ASP A 33 4.91 -45.86 22.60
CA ASP A 33 5.75 -47.04 22.87
C ASP A 33 5.77 -48.04 21.69
N GLU A 34 4.86 -47.88 20.72
CA GLU A 34 4.70 -48.77 19.56
C GLU A 34 5.08 -48.13 18.20
N LEU A 35 5.36 -46.81 18.16
CA LEU A 35 5.53 -46.07 16.90
C LEU A 35 7.01 -45.88 16.49
N THR A 36 7.30 -46.14 15.24
CA THR A 36 8.55 -45.67 14.59
C THR A 36 8.46 -44.18 14.25
N GLY A 37 9.61 -43.55 13.91
CA GLY A 37 9.63 -42.12 13.53
C GLY A 37 8.72 -41.78 12.35
N ASP A 38 8.68 -42.64 11.34
CA ASP A 38 7.83 -42.44 10.14
C ASP A 38 6.35 -42.64 10.46
N GLN A 39 6.01 -43.57 11.36
CA GLN A 39 4.66 -43.79 11.82
C GLN A 39 4.15 -42.62 12.68
N LEU A 40 5.02 -42.00 13.49
CA LEU A 40 4.71 -40.79 14.22
C LEU A 40 4.41 -39.62 13.27
N ASP A 41 5.22 -39.46 12.22
CA ASP A 41 4.97 -38.42 11.21
C ASP A 41 3.62 -38.61 10.52
N GLN A 42 3.31 -39.84 10.10
CA GLN A 42 2.01 -40.16 9.50
C GLN A 42 0.84 -39.89 10.45
N LEU A 43 0.97 -40.29 11.70
CA LEU A 43 -0.04 -40.03 12.73
C LEU A 43 -0.27 -38.52 12.91
N LEU A 44 0.77 -37.71 13.03
CA LEU A 44 0.68 -36.27 13.21
C LEU A 44 0.04 -35.57 12.00
N LEU A 45 0.35 -36.02 10.80
CA LEU A 45 -0.20 -35.46 9.57
C LEU A 45 -1.67 -35.86 9.34
N ALA A 46 -2.00 -37.13 9.55
CA ALA A 46 -3.34 -37.67 9.26
C ALA A 46 -4.35 -37.40 10.38
N ASP A 47 -4.03 -37.80 11.62
CA ASP A 47 -4.99 -37.82 12.74
C ASP A 47 -5.03 -36.47 13.46
N PHE A 48 -3.91 -35.77 13.57
CA PHE A 48 -3.83 -34.51 14.32
C PHE A 48 -3.80 -33.26 13.42
N ARG A 49 -3.94 -33.43 12.10
CA ARG A 49 -4.00 -32.36 11.10
C ARG A 49 -2.84 -31.35 11.19
N VAL A 50 -1.68 -31.79 11.64
CA VAL A 50 -0.44 -31.01 11.61
C VAL A 50 0.00 -30.89 10.16
N THR A 51 0.27 -29.67 9.68
CA THR A 51 0.73 -29.51 8.31
C THR A 51 2.18 -29.97 8.16
N PRO A 52 2.64 -30.44 6.96
CA PRO A 52 4.04 -30.81 6.72
C PRO A 52 5.03 -29.72 7.11
N PHE A 53 4.69 -28.47 6.86
CA PHE A 53 5.52 -27.33 7.26
C PHE A 53 5.64 -27.21 8.79
N GLN A 54 4.55 -27.36 9.52
CA GLN A 54 4.55 -27.29 11.00
C GLN A 54 5.37 -28.42 11.62
N LEU A 55 5.24 -29.62 11.06
CA LEU A 55 6.00 -30.79 11.49
C LEU A 55 7.51 -30.58 11.25
N ASN A 56 7.89 -30.15 10.05
CA ASN A 56 9.28 -29.87 9.72
C ASN A 56 9.87 -28.75 10.59
N LEU A 57 9.09 -27.71 10.88
CA LEU A 57 9.54 -26.63 11.77
C LEU A 57 9.75 -27.13 13.21
N ALA A 58 8.89 -28.01 13.72
CA ALA A 58 9.07 -28.63 15.04
C ALA A 58 10.31 -29.53 15.09
N LYS A 59 10.54 -30.33 14.05
CA LYS A 59 11.75 -31.15 13.89
C LYS A 59 13.02 -30.28 13.85
N CYS A 60 13.00 -29.19 13.10
CA CYS A 60 14.11 -28.24 13.02
C CYS A 60 14.43 -27.64 14.40
N ARG A 61 13.41 -27.22 15.14
CA ARG A 61 13.58 -26.71 16.51
C ARG A 61 14.14 -27.75 17.48
N ALA A 62 13.72 -29.01 17.35
CA ALA A 62 14.23 -30.08 18.17
C ALA A 62 15.71 -30.40 17.86
N LEU A 63 16.13 -30.25 16.61
CA LEU A 63 17.47 -30.57 16.14
C LEU A 63 18.42 -29.35 16.07
N GLY A 64 17.98 -28.17 16.50
CA GLY A 64 18.79 -26.95 16.43
C GLY A 64 19.05 -26.42 15.02
N ILE A 65 18.22 -26.79 14.02
CA ILE A 65 18.32 -26.28 12.65
C ILE A 65 17.58 -24.94 12.57
N SER A 66 18.27 -23.89 12.15
CA SER A 66 17.69 -22.54 12.06
C SER A 66 16.69 -22.42 10.90
N PRO A 67 15.53 -21.82 11.11
CA PRO A 67 14.63 -21.46 10.02
C PRO A 67 15.20 -20.29 9.22
N PHE A 68 14.98 -20.31 7.90
CA PHE A 68 15.43 -19.29 6.96
C PHE A 68 14.25 -18.79 6.11
N ASN A 69 14.14 -17.48 5.95
CA ASN A 69 13.11 -16.87 5.13
C ASN A 69 13.63 -16.62 3.69
N ALA A 70 13.51 -17.64 2.84
CA ALA A 70 13.96 -17.56 1.46
C ALA A 70 13.22 -16.48 0.63
N ALA A 71 11.97 -16.16 0.96
CA ALA A 71 11.21 -15.13 0.25
C ALA A 71 11.84 -13.73 0.37
N ARG A 72 12.54 -13.45 1.48
CA ARG A 72 13.23 -12.17 1.72
C ARG A 72 14.68 -12.15 1.25
N TYR A 73 15.21 -13.28 0.88
CA TYR A 73 16.60 -13.37 0.42
C TYR A 73 16.73 -12.80 -0.99
N LYS A 74 17.74 -11.95 -1.21
CA LYS A 74 18.11 -11.47 -2.54
C LYS A 74 19.17 -12.41 -3.10
N VAL A 75 18.96 -12.90 -4.32
CA VAL A 75 19.93 -13.72 -5.02
C VAL A 75 20.99 -12.79 -5.61
N HIS A 76 22.26 -13.09 -5.36
CA HIS A 76 23.41 -12.37 -5.90
C HIS A 76 24.07 -13.17 -7.02
N GLY A 77 24.85 -12.51 -7.88
CA GLY A 77 25.61 -13.18 -8.96
C GLY A 77 26.44 -14.35 -8.48
N THR A 78 27.06 -14.20 -7.31
CA THR A 78 27.92 -15.22 -6.66
C THR A 78 27.13 -16.37 -6.01
N THR A 79 25.80 -16.29 -5.90
CA THR A 79 24.97 -17.29 -5.20
C THR A 79 25.13 -18.70 -5.79
N PHE A 80 25.27 -18.81 -7.12
CA PHE A 80 25.32 -20.09 -7.82
C PHE A 80 26.71 -20.47 -8.35
N GLU A 81 27.76 -19.73 -8.00
CA GLU A 81 29.14 -20.03 -8.45
C GLU A 81 29.64 -21.39 -7.97
N LYS A 82 29.28 -21.82 -6.78
CA LYS A 82 29.75 -23.09 -6.18
C LYS A 82 28.81 -24.25 -6.41
N ILE A 83 27.51 -23.96 -6.58
CA ILE A 83 26.47 -24.96 -6.80
C ILE A 83 25.55 -24.42 -7.89
N ASP A 84 25.53 -25.12 -9.03
CA ASP A 84 24.74 -24.70 -10.18
C ASP A 84 23.22 -24.65 -9.91
N LEU A 85 22.54 -23.77 -10.64
CA LEU A 85 21.10 -23.51 -10.46
C LEU A 85 20.26 -24.78 -10.73
N GLU A 86 20.65 -25.63 -11.68
CA GLU A 86 19.89 -26.83 -12.02
C GLU A 86 19.94 -27.86 -10.88
N PHE A 87 21.10 -28.00 -10.25
CA PHE A 87 21.24 -28.83 -9.05
C PHE A 87 20.39 -28.28 -7.89
N CYS A 88 20.38 -26.93 -7.72
CA CYS A 88 19.57 -26.27 -6.70
C CYS A 88 18.07 -26.46 -6.94
N GLN A 89 17.61 -26.35 -8.18
CA GLN A 89 16.20 -26.57 -8.56
C GLN A 89 15.76 -28.00 -8.31
N LYS A 90 16.60 -28.97 -8.71
CA LYS A 90 16.31 -30.41 -8.57
C LYS A 90 16.18 -30.83 -7.10
N ASN A 91 17.02 -30.28 -6.23
CA ASN A 91 17.10 -30.67 -4.82
C ASN A 91 16.35 -29.67 -3.88
N LEU A 92 15.73 -28.63 -4.41
CA LEU A 92 15.03 -27.58 -3.66
C LEU A 92 15.87 -26.98 -2.53
N ILE A 93 17.07 -26.52 -2.90
CA ILE A 93 18.05 -25.90 -2.02
C ILE A 93 18.44 -24.52 -2.55
N LEU A 94 18.81 -23.61 -1.65
CA LEU A 94 19.28 -22.27 -2.01
C LEU A 94 20.56 -21.97 -1.24
N PRO A 95 21.71 -21.80 -1.92
CA PRO A 95 22.91 -21.28 -1.29
C PRO A 95 22.65 -19.87 -0.77
N VAL A 96 23.06 -19.58 0.47
CA VAL A 96 22.79 -18.30 1.14
C VAL A 96 24.06 -17.50 1.34
N GLY A 97 25.18 -18.18 1.58
CA GLY A 97 26.46 -17.52 1.78
C GLY A 97 27.51 -18.46 2.31
N GLN A 98 28.72 -17.92 2.50
CA GLN A 98 29.85 -18.63 3.08
C GLN A 98 30.42 -17.84 4.26
N VAL A 99 30.76 -18.56 5.33
CA VAL A 99 31.46 -18.00 6.48
C VAL A 99 32.64 -18.93 6.82
N GLY A 100 33.85 -18.51 6.49
CA GLY A 100 35.03 -19.37 6.58
C GLY A 100 34.88 -20.67 5.78
N ASP A 101 35.06 -21.82 6.42
CA ASP A 101 34.90 -23.16 5.79
C ASP A 101 33.43 -23.65 5.77
N PHE A 102 32.49 -22.84 6.16
CA PHE A 102 31.08 -23.20 6.23
C PHE A 102 30.29 -22.59 5.08
N LEU A 103 29.57 -23.43 4.34
CA LEU A 103 28.61 -23.03 3.31
C LEU A 103 27.19 -23.12 3.89
N LEU A 104 26.51 -21.99 3.95
CA LEU A 104 25.14 -21.88 4.46
C LEU A 104 24.16 -22.17 3.34
N ILE A 105 23.29 -23.16 3.51
CA ILE A 105 22.32 -23.56 2.49
C ILE A 105 20.94 -23.74 3.11
N ALA A 106 19.94 -23.12 2.51
CA ALA A 106 18.53 -23.32 2.86
C ALA A 106 17.96 -24.52 2.09
N PHE A 107 17.33 -25.43 2.80
CA PHE A 107 16.73 -26.68 2.28
C PHE A 107 15.22 -26.68 2.50
N ALA A 108 14.46 -27.22 1.55
CA ALA A 108 13.07 -27.57 1.78
C ALA A 108 12.96 -28.76 2.75
N ASN A 109 13.85 -29.72 2.63
CA ASN A 109 14.00 -30.85 3.54
C ASN A 109 15.43 -30.92 4.12
N PRO A 110 15.72 -30.28 5.26
CA PRO A 110 17.06 -30.22 5.83
C PRO A 110 17.50 -31.55 6.47
N PHE A 111 16.62 -32.55 6.51
CA PHE A 111 16.92 -33.88 7.09
C PHE A 111 17.55 -34.82 6.08
N GLU A 112 17.48 -34.50 4.79
CA GLU A 112 18.12 -35.27 3.72
C GLU A 112 19.62 -35.00 3.67
N THR A 113 20.38 -35.90 4.24
CA THR A 113 21.85 -35.76 4.40
C THR A 113 22.63 -36.02 3.12
N THR A 114 22.06 -36.80 2.19
CA THR A 114 22.71 -37.19 0.92
C THR A 114 23.04 -36.00 0.02
N VAL A 115 22.15 -35.01 -0.03
CA VAL A 115 22.36 -33.78 -0.81
C VAL A 115 23.46 -32.93 -0.16
N ALA A 116 23.46 -32.81 1.16
CA ALA A 116 24.50 -32.08 1.87
C ALA A 116 25.88 -32.72 1.71
N ALA A 117 25.98 -34.07 1.77
CA ALA A 117 27.22 -34.78 1.54
C ALA A 117 27.77 -34.56 0.12
N LYS A 118 26.94 -34.66 -0.92
CA LYS A 118 27.32 -34.36 -2.32
C LYS A 118 27.87 -32.94 -2.49
N ILE A 119 27.31 -31.99 -1.80
CA ILE A 119 27.77 -30.58 -1.84
C ILE A 119 29.12 -30.45 -1.15
N GLN A 120 29.31 -31.09 0.01
CA GLN A 120 30.59 -31.13 0.71
C GLN A 120 31.69 -31.74 -0.14
N ASP A 121 31.40 -32.86 -0.78
CA ASP A 121 32.35 -33.54 -1.67
C ASP A 121 32.71 -32.67 -2.89
N LYS A 122 31.74 -31.95 -3.47
CA LYS A 122 31.98 -31.08 -4.64
C LYS A 122 32.73 -29.80 -4.28
N THR A 123 32.44 -29.21 -3.12
CA THR A 123 32.93 -27.86 -2.75
C THR A 123 34.11 -27.89 -1.76
N GLY A 124 34.34 -28.98 -1.07
CA GLY A 124 35.30 -29.07 0.04
C GLY A 124 34.86 -28.30 1.31
N LEU A 125 33.67 -27.68 1.33
CA LEU A 125 33.17 -26.88 2.41
C LEU A 125 32.17 -27.62 3.29
N ARG A 126 32.16 -27.33 4.57
CA ARG A 126 31.18 -27.89 5.52
C ARG A 126 29.80 -27.23 5.31
N VAL A 127 28.77 -28.04 5.09
CA VAL A 127 27.40 -27.51 4.86
C VAL A 127 26.67 -27.27 6.17
N VAL A 128 26.26 -26.02 6.39
CA VAL A 128 25.31 -25.65 7.45
C VAL A 128 23.92 -25.61 6.84
N ARG A 129 23.05 -26.50 7.33
CA ARG A 129 21.68 -26.64 6.82
C ARG A 129 20.72 -25.70 7.55
N MET A 130 19.92 -24.98 6.80
CA MET A 130 18.81 -24.15 7.28
C MET A 130 17.51 -24.66 6.69
N PHE A 131 16.38 -24.43 7.34
CA PHE A 131 15.06 -24.84 6.86
C PHE A 131 14.33 -23.66 6.20
N ALA A 132 13.91 -23.83 4.96
CA ALA A 132 13.07 -22.87 4.25
C ALA A 132 11.79 -23.54 3.71
N ARG A 133 10.74 -22.74 3.51
CA ARG A 133 9.50 -23.26 2.92
C ARG A 133 9.73 -23.64 1.46
N GLU A 134 9.23 -24.79 1.08
CA GLU A 134 9.34 -25.29 -0.29
C GLU A 134 8.78 -24.31 -1.33
N ALA A 135 7.61 -23.70 -1.05
CA ALA A 135 7.00 -22.73 -1.95
C ALA A 135 7.89 -21.51 -2.21
N ASP A 136 8.59 -21.02 -1.16
CA ASP A 136 9.49 -19.89 -1.27
C ASP A 136 10.75 -20.25 -2.09
N LEU A 137 11.28 -21.47 -1.89
CA LEU A 137 12.42 -21.96 -2.66
C LEU A 137 12.05 -22.17 -4.13
N ARG A 138 10.90 -22.78 -4.43
CA ARG A 138 10.42 -22.96 -5.81
C ARG A 138 10.26 -21.64 -6.54
N GLU A 139 9.76 -20.62 -5.85
CA GLU A 139 9.59 -19.28 -6.42
C GLU A 139 10.96 -18.64 -6.68
N LYS A 140 11.86 -18.65 -5.71
CA LYS A 140 13.21 -18.07 -5.82
C LYS A 140 14.13 -18.74 -6.84
N LEU A 141 13.92 -20.03 -7.11
CA LEU A 141 14.74 -20.80 -8.04
C LEU A 141 14.21 -20.79 -9.48
N LYS A 142 13.18 -20.02 -9.83
CA LYS A 142 12.73 -19.85 -11.23
C LYS A 142 13.84 -19.23 -12.07
N LYS A 143 14.18 -19.83 -13.22
CA LYS A 143 15.28 -19.38 -14.09
C LYS A 143 15.19 -17.91 -14.47
N ASP A 144 14.01 -17.44 -14.84
CA ASP A 144 13.79 -16.05 -15.25
C ASP A 144 14.01 -15.07 -14.09
N GLN A 145 13.52 -15.40 -12.89
CA GLN A 145 13.67 -14.56 -11.71
C GLN A 145 15.12 -14.49 -11.22
N VAL A 146 15.82 -15.63 -11.23
CA VAL A 146 17.25 -15.70 -10.89
C VAL A 146 18.07 -14.86 -11.89
N ARG A 147 17.80 -15.01 -13.18
CA ARG A 147 18.51 -14.27 -14.23
C ARG A 147 18.31 -12.76 -14.09
N GLU A 148 17.10 -12.31 -13.77
CA GLU A 148 16.81 -10.90 -13.57
C GLU A 148 17.46 -10.33 -12.29
N GLU A 149 17.43 -11.08 -11.17
CA GLU A 149 18.05 -10.66 -9.91
C GLU A 149 19.59 -10.62 -10.02
N VAL A 150 20.20 -11.58 -10.69
CA VAL A 150 21.65 -11.63 -10.94
C VAL A 150 22.08 -10.47 -11.83
N GLN A 151 21.42 -10.22 -12.95
CA GLN A 151 21.76 -9.09 -13.83
C GLN A 151 21.67 -7.75 -13.11
N PHE A 152 20.72 -7.59 -12.21
CA PHE A 152 20.59 -6.36 -11.43
C PHE A 152 21.70 -6.21 -10.37
N SER A 153 22.07 -7.31 -9.69
CA SER A 153 23.20 -7.33 -8.77
C SER A 153 24.50 -6.94 -9.49
N ASP A 154 24.74 -7.52 -10.67
CA ASP A 154 25.92 -7.23 -11.47
C ASP A 154 26.01 -5.76 -11.89
N VAL A 155 24.87 -5.14 -12.22
CA VAL A 155 24.79 -3.70 -12.52
C VAL A 155 25.13 -2.84 -11.30
N VAL A 156 24.63 -3.20 -10.12
CA VAL A 156 24.95 -2.47 -8.87
C VAL A 156 26.42 -2.64 -8.50
N ASP A 157 26.98 -3.85 -8.65
CA ASP A 157 28.38 -4.14 -8.38
C ASP A 157 29.32 -3.45 -9.38
N GLN A 158 28.96 -3.42 -10.66
CA GLN A 158 29.70 -2.65 -11.69
C GLN A 158 29.69 -1.15 -11.38
N LEU A 159 28.54 -0.57 -10.98
CA LEU A 159 28.46 0.80 -10.54
C LEU A 159 29.30 1.05 -9.29
N GLY A 160 29.29 0.13 -8.32
CA GLY A 160 30.14 0.19 -7.13
C GLY A 160 31.64 0.21 -7.48
N ALA A 161 32.07 -0.63 -8.43
CA ALA A 161 33.45 -0.68 -8.90
C ALA A 161 33.84 0.53 -9.75
N GLN A 162 32.97 0.98 -10.64
CA GLN A 162 33.20 2.12 -11.54
C GLN A 162 33.33 3.45 -10.79
N PHE A 163 32.64 3.59 -9.65
CA PHE A 163 32.65 4.77 -8.80
C PHE A 163 33.53 4.64 -7.54
N SER A 164 34.35 3.56 -7.41
CA SER A 164 35.22 3.36 -6.25
C SER A 164 36.54 4.13 -6.33
N ASP A 165 37.07 4.43 -7.52
CA ASP A 165 38.37 5.06 -7.73
C ASP A 165 38.25 6.27 -8.66
N ASP A 166 38.03 7.43 -8.18
CA ASP A 166 38.53 8.76 -8.51
C ASP A 166 37.54 9.92 -8.25
N ASP A 167 38.06 11.07 -7.85
CA ASP A 167 37.35 12.33 -7.54
C ASP A 167 36.90 13.10 -8.83
N GLY A 168 36.15 12.48 -9.73
CA GLY A 168 35.68 13.13 -10.94
C GLY A 168 34.15 13.24 -10.99
N ASP A 169 33.60 14.46 -10.91
CA ASP A 169 32.24 14.72 -11.37
C ASP A 169 32.13 14.29 -12.85
N LEU A 170 31.20 13.35 -13.13
CA LEU A 170 30.90 12.95 -14.50
C LEU A 170 30.52 14.20 -15.33
N LYS A 171 31.24 14.45 -16.41
CA LYS A 171 30.89 15.51 -17.35
C LYS A 171 29.60 15.14 -18.08
N ASP A 172 28.75 16.13 -18.35
CA ASP A 172 27.45 15.95 -19.02
C ASP A 172 27.52 15.14 -20.34
N ALA A 173 28.69 15.18 -21.01
CA ALA A 173 28.96 14.44 -22.25
C ALA A 173 29.08 12.91 -22.06
N ASP A 174 29.40 12.44 -20.84
CA ASP A 174 29.62 11.02 -20.58
C ASP A 174 28.29 10.27 -20.30
N LEU A 175 27.18 11.00 -20.08
CA LEU A 175 25.86 10.42 -19.77
C LEU A 175 25.12 9.84 -20.98
N GLU A 176 25.51 10.21 -22.20
CA GLU A 176 24.98 9.69 -23.47
C GLU A 176 25.86 8.58 -24.09
N SER A 177 27.00 8.30 -23.50
CA SER A 177 27.95 7.28 -23.98
C SER A 177 27.54 5.85 -23.60
N GLU A 178 28.17 4.84 -24.22
CA GLU A 178 28.00 3.42 -23.84
C GLU A 178 28.41 3.15 -22.38
N GLU A 179 29.30 3.96 -21.80
CA GLU A 179 29.71 3.89 -20.40
C GLU A 179 28.59 4.26 -19.41
N SER A 180 27.55 4.97 -19.86
CA SER A 180 26.35 5.28 -19.06
C SER A 180 25.30 4.16 -19.03
N ALA A 181 25.51 3.07 -19.78
CA ALA A 181 24.55 1.95 -19.86
C ALA A 181 24.11 1.37 -18.50
N PRO A 182 24.98 1.22 -17.49
CA PRO A 182 24.58 0.75 -16.16
C PRO A 182 23.61 1.70 -15.43
N ILE A 183 23.81 3.02 -15.54
CA ILE A 183 22.92 4.05 -14.93
C ILE A 183 21.55 4.05 -15.61
N ILE A 184 21.51 3.89 -16.93
CA ILE A 184 20.26 3.80 -17.69
C ILE A 184 19.46 2.56 -17.26
N GLN A 185 20.14 1.42 -17.13
CA GLN A 185 19.53 0.17 -16.67
C GLN A 185 19.02 0.29 -15.23
N LEU A 186 19.80 0.90 -14.34
CA LEU A 186 19.43 1.14 -12.95
C LEU A 186 18.16 2.01 -12.85
N ALA A 187 18.13 3.15 -13.54
CA ALA A 187 16.97 4.05 -13.55
C ALA A 187 15.69 3.33 -14.02
N ASN A 188 15.79 2.63 -15.15
CA ASN A 188 14.66 1.88 -15.71
C ASN A 188 14.20 0.77 -14.75
N ARG A 189 15.13 0.03 -14.16
CA ARG A 189 14.83 -1.06 -13.24
C ARG A 189 14.17 -0.59 -11.94
N ILE A 190 14.63 0.54 -11.37
CA ILE A 190 14.00 1.14 -10.18
C ILE A 190 12.52 1.43 -10.46
N ILE A 191 12.18 1.97 -11.63
CA ILE A 191 10.81 2.31 -12.00
C ILE A 191 9.98 1.04 -12.27
N GLU A 192 10.53 0.08 -13.00
CA GLU A 192 9.86 -1.20 -13.27
C GLU A 192 9.54 -1.97 -11.98
N ASP A 193 10.54 -2.11 -11.10
CA ASP A 193 10.37 -2.83 -9.83
C ASP A 193 9.35 -2.13 -8.92
N ALA A 194 9.32 -0.81 -8.90
CA ALA A 194 8.32 -0.04 -8.17
C ALA A 194 6.91 -0.30 -8.71
N TYR A 195 6.74 -0.31 -10.03
CA TYR A 195 5.46 -0.60 -10.67
C TYR A 195 4.96 -2.01 -10.34
N PHE A 196 5.81 -3.04 -10.51
CA PHE A 196 5.44 -4.43 -10.20
C PHE A 196 5.22 -4.68 -8.70
N ALA A 197 5.89 -3.91 -7.84
CA ALA A 197 5.64 -3.93 -6.39
C ALA A 197 4.32 -3.23 -5.99
N GLY A 198 3.66 -2.53 -6.93
CA GLY A 198 2.44 -1.77 -6.66
C GLY A 198 2.69 -0.48 -5.89
N ALA A 199 3.87 0.11 -6.04
CA ALA A 199 4.20 1.37 -5.41
C ALA A 199 3.38 2.53 -5.99
N SER A 200 3.03 3.49 -5.15
CA SER A 200 2.46 4.77 -5.56
C SER A 200 3.51 5.84 -5.82
N ASP A 201 4.60 5.82 -5.03
CA ASP A 201 5.66 6.80 -5.12
C ASP A 201 7.03 6.11 -4.97
N ILE A 202 8.05 6.65 -5.64
CA ILE A 202 9.45 6.27 -5.55
C ILE A 202 10.20 7.47 -4.95
N HIS A 203 10.95 7.24 -3.89
CA HIS A 203 11.80 8.23 -3.26
C HIS A 203 13.25 7.84 -3.46
N ILE A 204 14.06 8.76 -3.99
CA ILE A 204 15.50 8.64 -4.14
C ILE A 204 16.11 9.72 -3.27
N GLU A 205 16.77 9.31 -2.18
CA GLU A 205 17.19 10.21 -1.12
C GLU A 205 18.71 10.11 -0.90
N PRO A 206 19.45 11.19 -1.16
CA PRO A 206 20.89 11.23 -0.88
C PRO A 206 21.10 11.38 0.63
N TRP A 207 21.87 10.44 1.20
CA TRP A 207 22.38 10.48 2.55
C TRP A 207 23.90 10.70 2.53
N GLU A 208 24.51 10.92 3.66
CA GLU A 208 25.94 11.27 3.75
C GLU A 208 26.87 10.28 3.02
N LYS A 209 26.62 8.98 3.17
CA LYS A 209 27.48 7.91 2.61
C LYS A 209 26.77 7.05 1.58
N GLU A 210 25.46 7.15 1.47
CA GLU A 210 24.62 6.25 0.70
C GLU A 210 23.50 7.02 -0.04
N LEU A 211 23.04 6.46 -1.14
CA LEU A 211 21.80 6.87 -1.80
C LEU A 211 20.74 5.81 -1.50
N ILE A 212 19.65 6.22 -0.86
CA ILE A 212 18.58 5.30 -0.46
C ILE A 212 17.40 5.41 -1.43
N VAL A 213 16.96 4.27 -1.96
CA VAL A 213 15.74 4.18 -2.77
C VAL A 213 14.64 3.53 -1.93
N ARG A 214 13.53 4.26 -1.75
CA ARG A 214 12.36 3.78 -1.02
C ARG A 214 11.12 3.80 -1.91
N TYR A 215 10.27 2.79 -1.76
CA TYR A 215 8.97 2.73 -2.43
C TYR A 215 7.86 2.94 -1.41
N ARG A 216 6.85 3.73 -1.77
CA ARG A 216 5.62 3.84 -0.99
C ARG A 216 4.62 2.81 -1.52
N ILE A 217 4.36 1.77 -0.73
CA ILE A 217 3.44 0.68 -1.07
C ILE A 217 2.31 0.67 -0.03
N ASP A 218 1.06 0.71 -0.49
CA ASP A 218 -0.12 0.78 0.37
C ASP A 218 -0.03 1.88 1.46
N GLY A 219 0.58 3.02 1.12
CA GLY A 219 0.73 4.18 1.99
C GLY A 219 1.99 4.20 2.86
N LEU A 220 2.71 3.08 2.99
CA LEU A 220 3.94 2.98 3.78
C LEU A 220 5.19 3.01 2.90
N THR A 221 6.18 3.78 3.32
CA THR A 221 7.50 3.79 2.69
C THR A 221 8.33 2.59 3.16
N GLN A 222 8.94 1.90 2.20
CA GLN A 222 9.79 0.73 2.43
C GLN A 222 11.12 0.94 1.70
N GLU A 223 12.21 0.73 2.38
CA GLU A 223 13.53 0.72 1.75
C GLU A 223 13.64 -0.48 0.78
N LYS A 224 14.17 -0.22 -0.40
CA LYS A 224 14.33 -1.24 -1.45
C LYS A 224 15.76 -1.41 -1.89
N LEU A 225 16.53 -0.33 -1.96
CA LEU A 225 17.88 -0.35 -2.48
C LEU A 225 18.76 0.64 -1.72
N ARG A 226 20.00 0.26 -1.45
CA ARG A 226 21.09 1.12 -1.00
C ARG A 226 22.17 1.13 -2.04
N LEU A 227 22.61 2.30 -2.42
CA LEU A 227 23.64 2.54 -3.43
C LEU A 227 24.75 3.42 -2.83
N PRO A 228 25.99 3.34 -3.33
CA PRO A 228 27.02 4.31 -2.96
C PRO A 228 26.58 5.74 -3.26
N SER A 229 26.94 6.71 -2.42
CA SER A 229 26.58 8.12 -2.59
C SER A 229 27.05 8.70 -3.94
N LYS A 230 28.18 8.23 -4.46
CA LYS A 230 28.76 8.61 -5.75
C LYS A 230 27.83 8.37 -6.96
N VAL A 231 26.91 7.42 -6.87
CA VAL A 231 25.93 7.12 -7.94
C VAL A 231 24.82 8.19 -8.01
N SER A 232 24.66 9.00 -6.95
CA SER A 232 23.55 9.95 -6.82
C SER A 232 23.48 10.94 -7.97
N GLY A 233 24.58 11.63 -8.28
CA GLY A 233 24.63 12.65 -9.33
C GLY A 233 24.25 12.11 -10.71
N ALA A 234 24.81 10.95 -11.08
CA ALA A 234 24.54 10.31 -12.36
C ALA A 234 23.09 9.82 -12.49
N LEU A 235 22.54 9.22 -11.42
CA LEU A 235 21.15 8.76 -11.42
C LEU A 235 20.16 9.93 -11.51
N VAL A 236 20.38 11.01 -10.75
CA VAL A 236 19.55 12.22 -10.81
C VAL A 236 19.62 12.87 -12.18
N ALA A 237 20.82 13.04 -12.76
CA ALA A 237 21.00 13.57 -14.10
C ALA A 237 20.23 12.73 -15.14
N ARG A 238 20.31 11.40 -15.07
CA ARG A 238 19.53 10.52 -15.96
C ARG A 238 18.04 10.73 -15.82
N LEU A 239 17.51 10.85 -14.61
CA LEU A 239 16.09 11.11 -14.37
C LEU A 239 15.66 12.50 -14.89
N LYS A 240 16.52 13.52 -14.75
CA LYS A 240 16.27 14.85 -15.34
C LYS A 240 16.20 14.79 -16.86
N ILE A 241 17.10 14.05 -17.52
CA ILE A 241 17.06 13.83 -18.99
C ILE A 241 15.72 13.19 -19.38
N MET A 242 15.27 12.16 -18.66
CA MET A 242 14.00 11.49 -18.95
C MET A 242 12.77 12.41 -18.79
N CYS A 243 12.92 13.52 -18.05
CA CYS A 243 11.88 14.51 -17.79
C CYS A 243 12.03 15.79 -18.66
N ASN A 244 13.07 15.91 -19.46
CA ASN A 244 13.48 17.16 -20.14
C ASN A 244 13.70 18.33 -19.16
N LEU A 245 14.31 18.06 -17.99
CA LEU A 245 14.69 19.06 -17.00
C LEU A 245 16.12 19.53 -17.20
N ASP A 246 16.46 20.69 -16.64
CA ASP A 246 17.81 21.24 -16.68
C ASP A 246 18.75 20.45 -15.75
N ILE A 247 19.76 19.79 -16.34
CA ILE A 247 20.74 18.97 -15.63
C ILE A 247 21.73 19.84 -14.85
N SER A 248 22.04 21.03 -15.40
CA SER A 248 23.02 21.95 -14.82
C SER A 248 22.48 22.73 -13.61
N GLU A 249 21.16 22.93 -13.52
CA GLU A 249 20.54 23.58 -12.35
C GLU A 249 20.30 22.56 -11.23
N ARG A 250 21.07 22.67 -10.15
CA ARG A 250 21.01 21.77 -8.98
C ARG A 250 20.59 22.46 -7.70
N ARG A 251 20.35 23.78 -7.74
CA ARG A 251 20.06 24.63 -6.57
C ARG A 251 18.58 24.93 -6.40
N LEU A 252 17.78 24.74 -7.44
CA LEU A 252 16.36 25.02 -7.46
C LEU A 252 15.55 23.72 -7.68
N PRO A 253 14.39 23.57 -7.02
CA PRO A 253 13.47 22.49 -7.31
C PRO A 253 13.01 22.54 -8.78
N GLN A 254 12.84 21.37 -9.38
CA GLN A 254 12.32 21.25 -10.74
C GLN A 254 11.24 20.16 -10.77
N ASP A 255 10.18 20.39 -11.54
CA ASP A 255 9.09 19.45 -11.73
C ASP A 255 8.98 19.04 -13.19
N GLY A 256 8.77 17.74 -13.44
CA GLY A 256 8.68 17.19 -14.79
C GLY A 256 7.83 15.94 -14.87
N ARG A 257 7.78 15.35 -16.06
CA ARG A 257 7.01 14.13 -16.35
C ARG A 257 7.84 13.17 -17.19
N ILE A 258 7.84 11.90 -16.81
CA ILE A 258 8.40 10.80 -17.61
C ILE A 258 7.25 10.02 -18.24
N VAL A 259 7.27 9.84 -19.56
CA VAL A 259 6.43 8.88 -20.28
C VAL A 259 7.21 7.57 -20.35
N PHE A 260 7.05 6.70 -19.35
CA PHE A 260 7.96 5.58 -19.13
C PHE A 260 7.89 4.49 -20.20
N LYS A 261 6.78 4.38 -20.92
CA LYS A 261 6.64 3.45 -22.05
C LYS A 261 7.76 3.54 -23.08
N GLN A 262 8.40 4.70 -23.22
CA GLN A 262 9.50 4.93 -24.17
C GLN A 262 10.83 4.32 -23.70
N TYR A 263 10.98 4.01 -22.41
CA TYR A 263 12.22 3.58 -21.78
C TYR A 263 12.24 2.10 -21.36
N THR A 264 11.12 1.38 -21.53
CA THR A 264 11.01 -0.02 -21.15
C THR A 264 10.58 -0.90 -22.32
N LYS A 265 11.12 -2.14 -22.34
CA LYS A 265 10.67 -3.20 -23.26
C LYS A 265 9.53 -4.05 -22.66
N LYS A 266 9.25 -3.86 -21.38
CA LYS A 266 8.18 -4.57 -20.68
C LYS A 266 6.83 -3.88 -20.94
N ASN A 267 5.73 -4.60 -20.74
CA ASN A 267 4.39 -4.02 -20.86
C ASN A 267 4.05 -3.15 -19.63
N VAL A 268 4.75 -2.02 -19.50
CA VAL A 268 4.56 -1.02 -18.44
C VAL A 268 4.19 0.30 -19.10
N ASP A 269 2.90 0.65 -19.07
CA ASP A 269 2.39 1.90 -19.62
C ASP A 269 2.00 2.84 -18.48
N VAL A 270 3.01 3.51 -17.93
CA VAL A 270 2.84 4.48 -16.85
C VAL A 270 3.51 5.79 -17.19
N ASP A 271 2.98 6.86 -16.64
CA ASP A 271 3.65 8.13 -16.55
C ASP A 271 4.13 8.35 -15.12
N LEU A 272 5.20 9.09 -14.95
CA LEU A 272 5.65 9.50 -13.62
C LEU A 272 5.69 11.03 -13.56
N ARG A 273 5.14 11.57 -12.49
CA ARG A 273 5.43 12.93 -12.07
C ARG A 273 6.68 12.92 -11.23
N VAL A 274 7.62 13.72 -11.63
CA VAL A 274 8.94 13.79 -11.01
C VAL A 274 9.13 15.17 -10.42
N SER A 275 9.52 15.22 -9.16
CA SER A 275 9.94 16.45 -8.49
C SER A 275 11.36 16.25 -7.97
N THR A 276 12.27 17.15 -8.33
CA THR A 276 13.62 17.19 -7.80
C THR A 276 13.78 18.37 -6.85
N ALA A 277 14.53 18.19 -5.78
CA ALA A 277 14.79 19.26 -4.82
C ALA A 277 16.22 19.16 -4.26
N PRO A 278 16.91 20.29 -4.05
CA PRO A 278 18.21 20.32 -3.38
C PRO A 278 18.04 19.94 -1.91
N LEU A 279 18.81 18.95 -1.46
CA LEU A 279 18.89 18.48 -0.08
C LEU A 279 20.33 18.62 0.42
N ASN A 280 20.54 18.35 1.73
CA ASN A 280 21.84 18.56 2.38
C ASN A 280 23.00 17.75 1.74
N HIS A 281 22.70 16.54 1.23
CA HIS A 281 23.70 15.62 0.67
C HIS A 281 23.58 15.42 -0.86
N GLY A 282 22.92 16.33 -1.54
CA GLY A 282 22.70 16.29 -3.01
C GLY A 282 21.24 16.53 -3.37
N GLU A 283 20.86 16.24 -4.62
CA GLU A 283 19.46 16.37 -5.04
C GLU A 283 18.66 15.12 -4.70
N GLY A 284 17.53 15.30 -4.03
CA GLY A 284 16.53 14.25 -3.83
C GLY A 284 15.51 14.24 -4.97
N VAL A 285 14.99 13.05 -5.31
CA VAL A 285 13.96 12.88 -6.34
C VAL A 285 12.78 12.11 -5.78
N VAL A 286 11.58 12.63 -6.04
CA VAL A 286 10.33 11.92 -5.76
C VAL A 286 9.59 11.73 -7.07
N MET A 287 9.21 10.49 -7.36
CA MET A 287 8.45 10.14 -8.57
C MET A 287 7.12 9.50 -8.17
N ARG A 288 6.01 10.11 -8.57
CA ARG A 288 4.66 9.51 -8.41
C ARG A 288 4.29 8.73 -9.65
N ILE A 289 3.91 7.48 -9.47
CA ILE A 289 3.51 6.58 -10.55
C ILE A 289 2.04 6.82 -10.91
N LEU A 290 1.80 7.19 -12.17
CA LEU A 290 0.48 7.39 -12.75
C LEU A 290 0.20 6.24 -13.74
N ASP A 291 -0.54 5.24 -13.30
CA ASP A 291 -0.82 4.05 -14.08
C ASP A 291 -2.05 4.30 -14.99
N LYS A 292 -1.82 4.44 -16.28
CA LYS A 292 -2.89 4.67 -17.28
C LYS A 292 -3.84 3.48 -17.44
N GLN A 293 -3.41 2.28 -17.05
CA GLN A 293 -4.22 1.08 -17.16
C GLN A 293 -5.14 0.87 -15.93
N LYS A 294 -4.90 1.61 -14.84
CA LYS A 294 -5.83 1.61 -13.71
C LYS A 294 -7.07 2.39 -14.08
N SER A 295 -8.06 1.67 -14.62
CA SER A 295 -9.43 2.18 -14.74
C SER A 295 -9.96 2.60 -13.36
N THR A 296 -10.84 3.59 -13.34
CA THR A 296 -11.60 3.95 -12.15
C THR A 296 -12.33 2.72 -11.62
N LEU A 297 -12.18 2.46 -10.33
CA LEU A 297 -12.90 1.37 -9.68
C LEU A 297 -14.39 1.73 -9.63
N PRO A 298 -15.31 0.77 -9.82
CA PRO A 298 -16.73 1.04 -9.63
C PRO A 298 -17.00 1.40 -8.16
N LEU A 299 -17.96 2.28 -7.90
CA LEU A 299 -18.29 2.76 -6.53
C LEU A 299 -18.41 1.65 -5.48
N PRO A 300 -19.06 0.48 -5.76
CA PRO A 300 -19.15 -0.62 -4.79
C PRO A 300 -17.79 -1.20 -4.35
N ALA A 301 -16.75 -1.07 -5.18
CA ALA A 301 -15.42 -1.59 -4.88
C ALA A 301 -14.60 -0.68 -3.96
N LEU A 302 -15.04 0.55 -3.70
CA LEU A 302 -14.34 1.55 -2.91
C LEU A 302 -14.46 1.36 -1.39
N GLY A 303 -15.34 0.48 -0.95
CA GLY A 303 -15.50 0.16 0.47
C GLY A 303 -16.67 0.89 1.15
N PHE A 304 -17.57 1.52 0.42
CA PHE A 304 -18.82 1.99 1.00
C PHE A 304 -19.60 0.84 1.64
N THR A 305 -20.29 1.12 2.75
CA THR A 305 -21.35 0.22 3.22
C THR A 305 -22.53 0.26 2.23
N GLU A 306 -23.35 -0.80 2.17
CA GLU A 306 -24.52 -0.83 1.27
C GLU A 306 -25.43 0.37 1.50
N GLU A 307 -25.66 0.71 2.77
CA GLU A 307 -26.48 1.85 3.17
C GLU A 307 -25.88 3.19 2.66
N ASN A 308 -24.60 3.45 2.93
CA ASN A 308 -23.95 4.68 2.49
C ASN A 308 -23.85 4.75 0.97
N LEU A 309 -23.65 3.63 0.29
CA LEU A 309 -23.61 3.58 -1.17
C LEU A 309 -24.97 3.96 -1.79
N ALA A 310 -26.06 3.43 -1.22
CA ALA A 310 -27.40 3.77 -1.67
C ALA A 310 -27.68 5.28 -1.52
N LYS A 311 -27.44 5.84 -0.32
CA LYS A 311 -27.59 7.27 -0.04
C LYS A 311 -26.69 8.14 -0.93
N TYR A 312 -25.45 7.74 -1.13
CA TYR A 312 -24.51 8.48 -1.98
C TYR A 312 -24.95 8.48 -3.46
N ARG A 313 -25.49 7.35 -3.95
CA ARG A 313 -26.07 7.26 -5.30
C ARG A 313 -27.30 8.15 -5.49
N GLU A 314 -28.10 8.31 -4.47
CA GLU A 314 -29.22 9.28 -4.48
C GLU A 314 -28.69 10.72 -4.57
N CYS A 315 -27.62 11.04 -3.82
CA CYS A 315 -27.01 12.36 -3.86
C CYS A 315 -26.41 12.71 -5.22
N ILE A 316 -25.65 11.81 -5.85
CA ILE A 316 -25.01 12.09 -7.17
C ILE A 316 -25.99 12.15 -8.34
N ARG A 317 -27.24 11.73 -8.15
CA ARG A 317 -28.30 11.81 -9.15
C ARG A 317 -29.23 13.01 -8.98
N GLN A 318 -28.95 13.88 -7.99
CA GLN A 318 -29.69 15.12 -7.86
C GLN A 318 -29.41 16.03 -9.05
N PRO A 319 -30.42 16.76 -9.53
CA PRO A 319 -30.26 17.62 -10.71
C PRO A 319 -29.35 18.84 -10.46
N TYR A 320 -29.26 19.30 -9.22
CA TYR A 320 -28.44 20.45 -8.81
C TYR A 320 -28.11 20.38 -7.33
N GLY A 321 -27.13 21.15 -6.93
CA GLY A 321 -26.65 21.25 -5.55
C GLY A 321 -25.16 20.93 -5.45
N MET A 322 -24.63 20.87 -4.24
CA MET A 322 -23.20 20.70 -3.98
C MET A 322 -22.92 19.42 -3.21
N ILE A 323 -22.00 18.61 -3.72
CA ILE A 323 -21.47 17.41 -3.06
C ILE A 323 -20.00 17.66 -2.73
N LEU A 324 -19.62 17.47 -1.47
CA LEU A 324 -18.26 17.69 -1.02
C LEU A 324 -17.61 16.40 -0.52
N HIS A 325 -16.39 16.16 -0.95
CA HIS A 325 -15.54 15.13 -0.38
C HIS A 325 -14.47 15.75 0.49
N CYS A 326 -14.29 15.24 1.70
CA CYS A 326 -13.27 15.76 2.60
C CYS A 326 -12.33 14.67 3.11
N GLY A 327 -11.13 15.11 3.48
CA GLY A 327 -10.07 14.24 3.99
C GLY A 327 -8.67 14.71 3.59
N PRO A 328 -7.61 14.14 4.19
CA PRO A 328 -6.24 14.49 3.87
C PRO A 328 -5.85 14.02 2.47
N THR A 329 -4.69 14.46 2.03
CA THR A 329 -4.05 13.95 0.81
C THR A 329 -3.86 12.43 0.90
N GLY A 330 -4.15 11.72 -0.18
CA GLY A 330 -4.04 10.27 -0.23
C GLY A 330 -5.20 9.49 0.41
N SER A 331 -6.28 10.15 0.84
CA SER A 331 -7.48 9.47 1.36
C SER A 331 -8.35 8.81 0.28
N GLY A 332 -8.04 8.98 -1.00
CA GLY A 332 -8.75 8.35 -2.11
C GLY A 332 -9.89 9.17 -2.70
N LYS A 333 -10.02 10.46 -2.35
CA LYS A 333 -11.10 11.36 -2.84
C LYS A 333 -11.22 11.36 -4.36
N SER A 334 -10.13 11.61 -5.09
CA SER A 334 -10.14 11.67 -6.56
C SER A 334 -10.68 10.38 -7.19
N MET A 335 -10.30 9.21 -6.65
CA MET A 335 -10.82 7.93 -7.13
C MET A 335 -12.34 7.83 -6.93
N THR A 336 -12.85 8.26 -5.78
CA THR A 336 -14.28 8.23 -5.49
C THR A 336 -15.05 9.21 -6.37
N LEU A 337 -14.51 10.42 -6.57
CA LEU A 337 -15.10 11.42 -7.47
C LEU A 337 -15.16 10.93 -8.91
N TYR A 338 -14.06 10.36 -9.41
CA TYR A 338 -14.02 9.81 -10.77
C TYR A 338 -14.96 8.61 -10.93
N SER A 339 -15.07 7.76 -9.92
CA SER A 339 -16.01 6.64 -9.92
C SER A 339 -17.47 7.12 -9.93
N ALA A 340 -17.76 8.21 -9.18
CA ALA A 340 -19.07 8.85 -9.19
C ALA A 340 -19.38 9.47 -10.57
N LEU A 341 -18.44 10.24 -11.12
CA LEU A 341 -18.61 10.84 -12.45
C LEU A 341 -18.83 9.76 -13.52
N ASN A 342 -18.06 8.66 -13.48
CA ASN A 342 -18.26 7.57 -14.44
C ASN A 342 -19.63 6.89 -14.31
N GLU A 343 -20.21 6.82 -13.10
CA GLU A 343 -21.54 6.21 -12.90
C GLU A 343 -22.67 7.10 -13.45
N ILE A 344 -22.46 8.42 -13.48
CA ILE A 344 -23.47 9.40 -13.95
C ILE A 344 -23.14 9.99 -15.34
N ASN A 345 -22.06 9.58 -15.97
CA ASN A 345 -21.64 10.04 -17.28
C ASN A 345 -22.45 9.32 -18.37
N THR A 346 -23.47 9.99 -18.85
CA THR A 346 -24.33 9.52 -19.96
C THR A 346 -24.21 10.48 -21.16
N PRO A 347 -24.54 10.06 -22.39
CA PRO A 347 -24.38 10.89 -23.59
C PRO A 347 -25.17 12.21 -23.59
N ASP A 348 -26.20 12.31 -22.77
CA ASP A 348 -27.10 13.45 -22.61
C ASP A 348 -26.65 14.42 -21.50
N VAL A 349 -25.55 14.15 -20.81
CA VAL A 349 -25.03 14.97 -19.68
C VAL A 349 -23.70 15.62 -20.05
N VAL A 350 -23.61 16.91 -19.89
CA VAL A 350 -22.38 17.68 -20.11
C VAL A 350 -21.59 17.81 -18.80
N ILE A 351 -20.45 17.09 -18.71
CA ILE A 351 -19.58 17.11 -17.54
C ILE A 351 -18.32 17.93 -17.83
N ARG A 352 -18.01 18.91 -16.97
CA ARG A 352 -16.79 19.71 -17.00
C ARG A 352 -16.00 19.52 -15.71
N THR A 353 -14.69 19.37 -15.82
CA THR A 353 -13.83 19.30 -14.62
C THR A 353 -12.69 20.31 -14.68
N ALA A 354 -12.38 20.91 -13.53
CA ALA A 354 -11.22 21.78 -13.31
C ALA A 354 -10.32 21.10 -12.26
N GLU A 355 -9.09 20.77 -12.60
CA GLU A 355 -8.24 19.91 -11.78
C GLU A 355 -6.78 20.41 -11.70
N ASP A 356 -6.13 20.21 -10.56
CA ASP A 356 -4.73 20.62 -10.32
C ASP A 356 -3.90 19.50 -9.67
N PRO A 357 -3.45 18.56 -10.49
CA PRO A 357 -3.67 18.35 -11.90
C PRO A 357 -4.69 17.22 -12.19
N ILE A 358 -4.96 16.94 -13.46
CA ILE A 358 -5.70 15.76 -13.90
C ILE A 358 -4.91 14.50 -13.54
N GLU A 359 -5.51 13.60 -12.73
CA GLU A 359 -4.86 12.34 -12.31
C GLU A 359 -5.03 11.24 -13.37
N TYR A 360 -6.22 11.10 -13.94
CA TYR A 360 -6.54 10.13 -15.00
C TYR A 360 -7.47 10.78 -16.02
N THR A 361 -7.32 10.43 -17.28
CA THR A 361 -8.25 10.85 -18.34
C THR A 361 -9.53 10.01 -18.28
N LEU A 362 -10.67 10.66 -18.22
CA LEU A 362 -12.00 10.03 -18.21
C LEU A 362 -12.63 10.15 -19.59
N ALA A 363 -13.07 9.02 -20.16
CA ALA A 363 -13.74 9.02 -21.46
C ALA A 363 -15.08 9.75 -21.36
N GLY A 364 -15.40 10.60 -22.34
CA GLY A 364 -16.65 11.36 -22.40
C GLY A 364 -16.73 12.58 -21.46
N ILE A 365 -15.66 12.89 -20.70
CA ILE A 365 -15.61 14.02 -19.78
C ILE A 365 -14.58 15.05 -20.25
N ASN A 366 -14.94 16.31 -20.24
CA ASN A 366 -14.06 17.41 -20.63
C ASN A 366 -13.30 17.93 -19.40
N GLN A 367 -12.04 17.52 -19.28
CA GLN A 367 -11.18 17.84 -18.14
C GLN A 367 -10.25 19.00 -18.47
N MET A 368 -10.24 20.04 -17.63
CA MET A 368 -9.38 21.22 -17.73
C MET A 368 -8.32 21.17 -16.63
N GLN A 369 -7.06 21.14 -17.01
CA GLN A 369 -5.96 21.24 -16.05
C GLN A 369 -5.65 22.69 -15.71
N MET A 370 -5.53 22.99 -14.41
CA MET A 370 -5.14 24.32 -13.94
C MET A 370 -3.71 24.67 -14.34
N HIS A 371 -3.51 25.93 -14.69
CA HIS A 371 -2.21 26.48 -15.09
C HIS A 371 -1.99 27.85 -14.46
N ARG A 372 -1.60 27.86 -13.20
CA ARG A 372 -1.53 29.08 -12.37
C ARG A 372 -0.56 30.14 -12.93
N GLN A 373 0.50 29.70 -13.61
CA GLN A 373 1.51 30.59 -14.20
C GLN A 373 0.93 31.56 -15.24
N ILE A 374 -0.14 31.14 -15.94
CA ILE A 374 -0.84 31.97 -16.92
C ILE A 374 -2.17 32.52 -16.39
N GLY A 375 -2.42 32.42 -15.08
CA GLY A 375 -3.65 32.93 -14.45
C GLY A 375 -4.88 32.02 -14.56
N LEU A 376 -4.74 30.77 -15.06
CA LEU A 376 -5.84 29.80 -15.08
C LEU A 376 -5.99 29.16 -13.71
N THR A 377 -6.92 29.70 -12.93
CA THR A 377 -7.27 29.26 -11.55
C THR A 377 -8.62 28.55 -11.53
N PHE A 378 -8.97 27.90 -10.42
CA PHE A 378 -10.28 27.27 -10.24
C PHE A 378 -11.43 28.26 -10.38
N ALA A 379 -11.32 29.47 -9.81
CA ALA A 379 -12.31 30.53 -9.95
C ALA A 379 -12.51 30.96 -11.41
N THR A 380 -11.40 31.13 -12.16
CA THR A 380 -11.44 31.50 -13.58
C THR A 380 -12.09 30.38 -14.42
N ALA A 381 -11.74 29.12 -14.14
CA ALA A 381 -12.30 27.95 -14.84
C ALA A 381 -13.81 27.82 -14.58
N LEU A 382 -14.25 27.96 -13.31
CA LEU A 382 -15.67 27.91 -12.94
C LEU A 382 -16.50 28.96 -13.68
N ARG A 383 -16.04 30.24 -13.70
CA ARG A 383 -16.74 31.31 -14.44
C ARG A 383 -16.84 31.00 -15.94
N ALA A 384 -15.84 30.32 -16.50
CA ALA A 384 -15.89 29.90 -17.90
C ALA A 384 -16.91 28.76 -18.09
N PHE A 385 -16.94 27.77 -17.20
CA PHE A 385 -17.86 26.65 -17.27
C PHE A 385 -19.32 27.08 -17.20
N LEU A 386 -19.69 28.00 -16.31
CA LEU A 386 -21.06 28.55 -16.18
C LEU A 386 -21.59 29.21 -17.48
N ARG A 387 -20.73 29.46 -18.48
CA ARG A 387 -21.11 29.96 -19.80
C ARG A 387 -21.04 28.88 -20.89
N GLN A 388 -20.80 27.63 -20.52
CA GLN A 388 -20.62 26.49 -21.44
C GLN A 388 -21.70 25.42 -21.26
N ASP A 389 -22.82 25.78 -20.64
CA ASP A 389 -23.98 24.91 -20.44
C ASP A 389 -23.64 23.52 -19.86
N PRO A 390 -22.95 23.44 -18.70
CA PRO A 390 -22.65 22.18 -18.07
C PRO A 390 -23.80 21.74 -17.17
N ASP A 391 -24.10 20.45 -17.13
CA ASP A 391 -25.00 19.86 -16.12
C ASP A 391 -24.25 19.56 -14.82
N ILE A 392 -23.01 19.07 -14.95
CA ILE A 392 -22.18 18.64 -13.83
C ILE A 392 -20.82 19.31 -13.89
N ILE A 393 -20.41 19.89 -12.78
CA ILE A 393 -19.10 20.54 -12.63
C ILE A 393 -18.30 19.88 -11.52
N LEU A 394 -17.10 19.38 -11.84
CA LEU A 394 -16.12 18.99 -10.82
C LEU A 394 -15.08 20.09 -10.65
N VAL A 395 -14.90 20.56 -9.42
CA VAL A 395 -13.78 21.41 -9.01
C VAL A 395 -12.86 20.58 -8.13
N GLY A 396 -11.62 20.40 -8.53
CA GLY A 396 -10.66 19.52 -7.84
C GLY A 396 -10.60 19.81 -6.34
N GLU A 397 -10.54 21.07 -5.96
CA GLU A 397 -10.62 21.49 -4.56
C GLU A 397 -11.06 22.96 -4.41
N ILE A 398 -11.66 23.28 -3.26
CA ILE A 398 -11.99 24.64 -2.85
C ILE A 398 -10.99 25.08 -1.77
N ARG A 399 -10.15 26.08 -2.07
CA ARG A 399 -9.12 26.59 -1.15
C ARG A 399 -9.36 28.00 -0.65
N ASP A 400 -10.12 28.80 -1.39
CA ASP A 400 -10.29 30.22 -1.19
C ASP A 400 -11.76 30.62 -1.29
N LYS A 401 -12.06 31.82 -0.74
CA LYS A 401 -13.41 32.40 -0.71
C LYS A 401 -13.99 32.60 -2.11
N GLU A 402 -13.18 33.05 -3.07
CA GLU A 402 -13.62 33.32 -4.43
C GLU A 402 -14.15 32.05 -5.11
N THR A 403 -13.38 30.99 -5.07
CA THR A 403 -13.77 29.68 -5.61
C THR A 403 -15.01 29.13 -4.88
N ALA A 404 -15.05 29.26 -3.54
CA ALA A 404 -16.18 28.80 -2.74
C ALA A 404 -17.50 29.54 -3.10
N ASN A 405 -17.47 30.86 -3.23
CA ASN A 405 -18.65 31.63 -3.62
C ASN A 405 -19.20 31.21 -4.98
N ILE A 406 -18.32 31.10 -6.00
CA ILE A 406 -18.75 30.70 -7.35
C ILE A 406 -19.28 29.25 -7.35
N ALA A 407 -18.69 28.37 -6.56
CA ALA A 407 -19.15 26.99 -6.44
C ALA A 407 -20.54 26.89 -5.83
N VAL A 408 -20.79 27.65 -4.75
CA VAL A 408 -22.13 27.73 -4.11
C VAL A 408 -23.16 28.35 -5.04
N GLU A 409 -22.79 29.43 -5.75
CA GLU A 409 -23.65 30.06 -6.74
C GLU A 409 -24.02 29.10 -7.87
N ALA A 410 -23.05 28.35 -8.41
CA ALA A 410 -23.28 27.33 -9.42
C ALA A 410 -24.28 26.26 -8.93
N ALA A 411 -24.11 25.79 -7.69
CA ALA A 411 -25.01 24.80 -7.09
C ALA A 411 -26.44 25.32 -6.89
N LEU A 412 -26.58 26.60 -6.57
CA LEU A 412 -27.90 27.25 -6.40
C LEU A 412 -28.58 27.59 -7.74
N THR A 413 -27.80 27.73 -8.81
CA THR A 413 -28.31 28.15 -10.13
C THR A 413 -28.57 26.97 -11.08
N GLY A 414 -28.64 25.73 -10.60
CA GLY A 414 -29.13 24.59 -11.36
C GLY A 414 -28.06 23.57 -11.78
N HIS A 415 -26.83 23.66 -11.28
CA HIS A 415 -25.75 22.74 -11.64
C HIS A 415 -25.48 21.77 -10.49
N LEU A 416 -25.15 20.51 -10.81
CA LEU A 416 -24.59 19.60 -9.82
C LEU A 416 -23.08 19.85 -9.69
N LEU A 417 -22.67 20.45 -8.59
CA LEU A 417 -21.28 20.75 -8.31
C LEU A 417 -20.68 19.72 -7.37
N ILE A 418 -19.55 19.15 -7.76
CA ILE A 418 -18.80 18.17 -6.95
C ILE A 418 -17.41 18.75 -6.68
N SER A 419 -16.96 18.72 -5.41
CA SER A 419 -15.64 19.26 -5.07
C SER A 419 -15.01 18.59 -3.86
N THR A 420 -13.78 19.02 -3.50
CA THR A 420 -13.10 18.54 -2.30
C THR A 420 -12.70 19.68 -1.36
N LEU A 421 -12.62 19.33 -0.07
CA LEU A 421 -12.07 20.16 1.00
C LEU A 421 -11.11 19.35 1.86
N HIS A 422 -10.22 20.05 2.58
CA HIS A 422 -9.27 19.42 3.51
C HIS A 422 -9.76 19.59 4.95
N THR A 423 -10.84 18.89 5.32
CA THR A 423 -11.34 18.77 6.70
C THR A 423 -11.21 17.33 7.18
N ASN A 424 -11.29 17.11 8.50
CA ASN A 424 -11.06 15.80 9.11
C ASN A 424 -12.32 14.94 9.17
N ASP A 425 -13.50 15.53 9.20
CA ASP A 425 -14.80 14.90 9.26
C ASP A 425 -15.83 15.69 8.42
N ALA A 426 -17.02 15.14 8.25
CA ALA A 426 -18.05 15.73 7.42
C ALA A 426 -18.67 16.99 8.03
N PRO A 427 -19.06 17.03 9.34
CA PRO A 427 -19.60 18.25 9.96
C PRO A 427 -18.61 19.41 9.98
N GLY A 428 -17.32 19.16 10.16
CA GLY A 428 -16.26 20.18 10.12
C GLY A 428 -16.13 20.88 8.76
N THR A 429 -16.71 20.30 7.71
CA THR A 429 -16.74 20.93 6.38
C THR A 429 -17.66 22.14 6.34
N VAL A 430 -18.76 22.12 7.10
CA VAL A 430 -19.68 23.28 7.23
C VAL A 430 -18.93 24.43 7.88
N ALA A 431 -18.29 24.19 9.03
CA ALA A 431 -17.51 25.25 9.72
C ALA A 431 -16.41 25.80 8.80
N ARG A 432 -15.75 24.96 8.01
CA ARG A 432 -14.71 25.40 7.06
C ARG A 432 -15.25 26.34 5.98
N LEU A 433 -16.44 26.08 5.44
CA LEU A 433 -17.09 26.97 4.48
C LEU A 433 -17.48 28.32 5.14
N THR A 434 -18.00 28.27 6.36
CA THR A 434 -18.31 29.49 7.13
C THR A 434 -17.04 30.31 7.41
N ASP A 435 -15.92 29.67 7.79
CA ASP A 435 -14.61 30.31 7.98
C ASP A 435 -14.08 30.96 6.69
N MET A 436 -14.42 30.41 5.54
CA MET A 436 -14.11 31.02 4.24
C MET A 436 -15.01 32.23 3.93
N GLY A 437 -16.00 32.51 4.77
CA GLY A 437 -16.93 33.63 4.64
C GLY A 437 -18.10 33.35 3.72
N ILE A 438 -18.57 32.12 3.64
CA ILE A 438 -19.84 31.73 3.00
C ILE A 438 -20.95 31.80 4.05
N GLU A 439 -22.03 32.46 3.71
CA GLU A 439 -23.17 32.62 4.59
C GLU A 439 -23.84 31.27 4.91
N PRO A 440 -24.23 31.00 6.17
CA PRO A 440 -24.82 29.73 6.58
C PRO A 440 -26.03 29.30 5.76
N PHE A 441 -26.90 30.23 5.39
CA PHE A 441 -28.09 29.94 4.58
C PHE A 441 -27.72 29.50 3.15
N MET A 442 -26.62 30.01 2.58
CA MET A 442 -26.13 29.60 1.27
C MET A 442 -25.56 28.19 1.33
N ILE A 443 -24.84 27.87 2.40
CA ILE A 443 -24.31 26.51 2.64
C ILE A 443 -25.46 25.51 2.75
N SER A 444 -26.42 25.79 3.63
CA SER A 444 -27.54 24.89 3.91
C SER A 444 -28.46 24.68 2.70
N SER A 445 -28.60 25.70 1.83
CA SER A 445 -29.45 25.66 0.64
C SER A 445 -28.76 24.99 -0.56
N SER A 446 -27.43 24.99 -0.63
CA SER A 446 -26.68 24.44 -1.74
C SER A 446 -26.18 23.00 -1.48
N LEU A 447 -25.88 22.65 -0.23
CA LEU A 447 -25.24 21.38 0.12
C LEU A 447 -26.23 20.22 0.06
N ILE A 448 -25.88 19.15 -0.65
CA ILE A 448 -26.61 17.87 -0.70
C ILE A 448 -26.03 16.91 0.33
N CYS A 449 -24.72 16.65 0.24
CA CYS A 449 -24.04 15.78 1.17
C CYS A 449 -22.55 16.11 1.29
N VAL A 450 -21.95 15.66 2.39
CA VAL A 450 -20.50 15.66 2.60
C VAL A 450 -20.05 14.25 2.91
N CYS A 451 -19.04 13.77 2.19
CA CYS A 451 -18.42 12.47 2.39
C CYS A 451 -16.99 12.63 2.91
N ALA A 452 -16.77 12.41 4.20
CA ALA A 452 -15.42 12.30 4.73
C ALA A 452 -14.84 10.91 4.45
N GLN A 453 -13.57 10.85 4.06
CA GLN A 453 -12.94 9.61 3.59
C GLN A 453 -11.52 9.45 4.10
N ARG A 454 -11.14 8.19 4.44
CA ARG A 454 -9.78 7.72 4.71
C ARG A 454 -9.55 6.39 4.01
N LEU A 455 -8.29 6.01 3.87
CA LEU A 455 -7.89 4.68 3.38
C LEU A 455 -7.16 3.92 4.47
N MET A 456 -7.53 2.65 4.64
CA MET A 456 -6.85 1.70 5.53
C MET A 456 -6.26 0.56 4.72
N ARG A 457 -5.18 -0.05 5.19
CA ARG A 457 -4.62 -1.25 4.57
C ARG A 457 -5.54 -2.44 4.79
N ARG A 458 -5.73 -3.23 3.75
CA ARG A 458 -6.50 -4.49 3.84
C ARG A 458 -5.62 -5.60 4.35
N ILE A 459 -6.11 -6.38 5.32
CA ILE A 459 -5.45 -7.61 5.73
C ILE A 459 -5.41 -8.58 4.56
N CYS A 460 -4.29 -9.25 4.37
CA CYS A 460 -4.15 -10.28 3.35
C CYS A 460 -5.09 -11.45 3.62
N LYS A 461 -6.08 -11.65 2.76
CA LYS A 461 -7.07 -12.72 2.88
C LYS A 461 -6.44 -14.13 2.94
N SER A 462 -5.26 -14.30 2.34
CA SER A 462 -4.59 -15.60 2.25
C SER A 462 -3.83 -16.02 3.51
N CYS A 463 -3.48 -15.06 4.38
CA CYS A 463 -2.68 -15.37 5.57
C CYS A 463 -3.18 -14.73 6.88
N ARG A 464 -4.33 -14.04 6.87
CA ARG A 464 -4.92 -13.47 8.08
C ARG A 464 -5.17 -14.53 9.15
N VAL A 465 -5.03 -14.13 10.41
CA VAL A 465 -5.18 -15.01 11.57
C VAL A 465 -6.39 -14.55 12.38
N PRO A 466 -7.40 -15.42 12.63
CA PRO A 466 -8.50 -15.08 13.53
C PRO A 466 -8.03 -15.05 14.97
N TYR A 467 -8.60 -14.17 15.79
CA TYR A 467 -8.40 -14.14 17.24
C TYR A 467 -9.59 -13.49 17.93
N GLU A 468 -9.77 -13.78 19.22
CA GLU A 468 -10.77 -13.13 20.09
C GLU A 468 -10.15 -11.84 20.66
N PRO A 469 -10.80 -10.67 20.52
CA PRO A 469 -10.35 -9.44 21.17
C PRO A 469 -10.57 -9.52 22.69
N GLU A 470 -9.60 -9.04 23.47
CA GLU A 470 -9.65 -9.04 24.93
C GLU A 470 -9.40 -7.63 25.49
N GLY A 471 -9.85 -7.36 26.73
CA GLY A 471 -9.62 -6.10 27.43
C GLY A 471 -10.05 -4.88 26.60
N ARG A 472 -9.15 -3.91 26.45
CA ARG A 472 -9.40 -2.66 25.72
C ARG A 472 -9.84 -2.88 24.26
N GLU A 473 -9.34 -3.91 23.59
CA GLU A 473 -9.75 -4.19 22.20
C GLU A 473 -11.25 -4.56 22.12
N LYS A 474 -11.70 -5.38 23.07
CA LYS A 474 -13.11 -5.75 23.19
C LYS A 474 -13.98 -4.52 23.51
N ASP A 475 -13.53 -3.66 24.44
CA ASP A 475 -14.27 -2.45 24.82
C ASP A 475 -14.45 -1.51 23.62
N VAL A 476 -13.40 -1.31 22.81
CA VAL A 476 -13.48 -0.50 21.60
C VAL A 476 -14.50 -1.05 20.61
N MET A 477 -14.50 -2.36 20.37
CA MET A 477 -15.45 -3.00 19.45
C MET A 477 -16.89 -2.90 19.97
N MET A 478 -17.08 -3.10 21.26
CA MET A 478 -18.41 -2.97 21.91
C MET A 478 -18.95 -1.55 21.86
N LEU A 479 -18.11 -0.54 22.18
CA LEU A 479 -18.52 0.87 22.19
C LEU A 479 -18.82 1.41 20.78
N ALA A 480 -18.07 0.97 19.77
CA ALA A 480 -18.23 1.50 18.42
C ALA A 480 -19.40 0.88 17.65
N ILE A 481 -19.61 -0.44 17.75
CA ILE A 481 -20.56 -1.20 16.92
C ILE A 481 -21.31 -2.32 17.66
N GLY A 482 -21.19 -2.42 19.00
CA GLY A 482 -21.85 -3.47 19.78
C GLY A 482 -21.34 -4.90 19.49
N TRP A 483 -20.10 -5.09 19.07
CA TRP A 483 -19.53 -6.40 18.68
C TRP A 483 -18.52 -6.93 19.69
N SER A 484 -18.61 -8.23 20.00
CA SER A 484 -17.69 -8.93 20.93
C SER A 484 -17.13 -10.25 20.39
N GLY A 485 -17.42 -10.60 19.14
CA GLY A 485 -16.99 -11.86 18.53
C GLY A 485 -15.57 -11.81 17.94
N PRO A 486 -15.13 -12.89 17.28
CA PRO A 486 -13.79 -13.00 16.71
C PRO A 486 -13.55 -11.96 15.61
N ILE A 487 -12.32 -11.52 15.52
CA ILE A 487 -11.81 -10.60 14.49
C ILE A 487 -10.50 -11.15 13.90
N PHE A 488 -9.92 -10.45 12.93
CA PHE A 488 -8.70 -10.90 12.26
C PHE A 488 -7.54 -9.94 12.50
N LYS A 489 -6.34 -10.52 12.62
CA LYS A 489 -5.07 -9.78 12.62
C LYS A 489 -4.17 -10.21 11.45
N PRO A 490 -3.24 -9.34 11.01
CA PRO A 490 -2.28 -9.73 10.00
C PRO A 490 -1.37 -10.83 10.53
N ASN A 491 -0.96 -11.75 9.65
CA ASN A 491 0.10 -12.68 9.99
C ASN A 491 1.41 -11.90 10.10
N PRO A 492 2.14 -11.97 11.22
CA PRO A 492 3.41 -11.24 11.39
C PRO A 492 4.47 -11.58 10.34
N PHE A 493 4.41 -12.81 9.81
CA PHE A 493 5.34 -13.27 8.77
C PHE A 493 4.79 -13.07 7.36
N GLY A 494 3.53 -12.66 7.23
CA GLY A 494 2.86 -12.51 5.95
C GLY A 494 2.83 -13.79 5.11
N CYS A 495 2.74 -13.61 3.79
CA CYS A 495 2.85 -14.68 2.79
C CYS A 495 3.36 -14.09 1.46
N PRO A 496 3.76 -14.91 0.46
CA PRO A 496 4.21 -14.41 -0.84
C PRO A 496 3.18 -13.48 -1.54
N LYS A 497 1.87 -13.75 -1.38
CA LYS A 497 0.81 -12.93 -1.99
C LYS A 497 0.75 -11.49 -1.45
N CYS A 498 1.24 -11.24 -0.25
CA CYS A 498 1.30 -9.91 0.36
C CYS A 498 2.74 -9.41 0.55
N ASN A 499 3.69 -9.97 -0.16
CA ASN A 499 5.12 -9.65 -0.03
C ASN A 499 5.57 -9.69 1.45
N ASN A 500 5.08 -10.69 2.20
CA ASN A 500 5.37 -10.94 3.62
C ASN A 500 4.99 -9.79 4.58
N SER A 501 4.15 -8.83 4.15
CA SER A 501 3.72 -7.71 4.98
C SER A 501 2.51 -8.03 5.87
N GLY A 502 1.74 -9.08 5.57
CA GLY A 502 0.44 -9.36 6.19
C GLY A 502 -0.71 -8.51 5.67
N TYR A 503 -0.44 -7.49 4.83
CA TYR A 503 -1.42 -6.60 4.22
C TYR A 503 -1.29 -6.60 2.69
N ARG A 504 -2.40 -6.35 1.99
CA ARG A 504 -2.42 -6.23 0.53
C ARG A 504 -3.58 -5.37 0.06
N GLY A 505 -3.26 -4.23 -0.54
CA GLY A 505 -4.21 -3.25 -1.02
C GLY A 505 -4.85 -2.43 0.10
N ARG A 506 -5.79 -1.57 -0.25
CA ARG A 506 -6.44 -0.62 0.63
C ARG A 506 -7.95 -0.77 0.58
N VAL A 507 -8.65 -0.27 1.59
CA VAL A 507 -10.11 -0.15 1.66
C VAL A 507 -10.46 1.24 2.15
N GLY A 508 -11.47 1.86 1.52
CA GLY A 508 -12.03 3.12 1.97
C GLY A 508 -12.90 2.95 3.20
N ILE A 509 -12.87 3.96 4.05
CA ILE A 509 -13.87 4.19 5.09
C ILE A 509 -14.52 5.54 4.85
N HIS A 510 -15.82 5.62 5.14
CA HIS A 510 -16.65 6.75 4.76
C HIS A 510 -17.56 7.19 5.90
N GLU A 511 -17.58 8.49 6.14
CA GLU A 511 -18.56 9.18 6.98
C GLU A 511 -19.39 10.03 6.04
N LEU A 512 -20.66 9.70 5.87
CA LEU A 512 -21.55 10.36 4.93
C LEU A 512 -22.63 11.16 5.66
N MET A 513 -22.50 12.47 5.65
CA MET A 513 -23.50 13.43 6.11
C MET A 513 -24.40 13.77 4.93
N VAL A 514 -25.67 13.41 4.99
CA VAL A 514 -26.70 13.81 4.01
C VAL A 514 -27.55 14.89 4.65
N MET A 515 -27.81 15.96 3.92
CA MET A 515 -28.60 17.08 4.41
C MET A 515 -30.05 16.69 4.68
N ASN A 516 -30.59 17.17 5.77
CA ASN A 516 -31.98 17.05 6.17
C ASN A 516 -32.48 18.36 6.84
N GLU A 517 -33.77 18.46 7.11
CA GLU A 517 -34.38 19.67 7.68
C GLU A 517 -33.75 20.07 9.01
N GLU A 518 -33.46 19.11 9.92
CA GLU A 518 -32.85 19.39 11.22
C GLU A 518 -31.43 19.97 11.06
N LEU A 519 -30.63 19.48 10.10
CA LEU A 519 -29.28 20.00 9.82
C LEU A 519 -29.33 21.37 9.15
N ILE A 520 -30.27 21.59 8.22
CA ILE A 520 -30.50 22.91 7.59
C ILE A 520 -30.82 23.97 8.65
N GLU A 521 -31.74 23.65 9.57
CA GLU A 521 -32.10 24.55 10.66
C GLU A 521 -30.91 24.81 11.61
N ALA A 522 -30.15 23.77 11.96
CA ALA A 522 -28.99 23.91 12.84
C ALA A 522 -27.88 24.76 12.20
N ILE A 523 -27.58 24.55 10.90
CA ILE A 523 -26.60 25.36 10.17
C ILE A 523 -27.03 26.82 10.10
N ASN A 524 -28.30 27.08 9.81
CA ASN A 524 -28.84 28.46 9.76
C ASN A 524 -28.82 29.17 11.12
N LYS A 525 -28.82 28.40 12.22
CA LYS A 525 -28.65 28.89 13.59
C LYS A 525 -27.18 28.97 14.03
N GLU A 526 -26.25 28.71 13.13
CA GLU A 526 -24.82 28.73 13.41
C GLU A 526 -24.43 27.77 14.56
N ALA A 527 -25.04 26.57 14.58
CA ALA A 527 -24.74 25.56 15.59
C ALA A 527 -23.27 25.14 15.57
N GLU A 528 -22.73 24.87 16.75
CA GLU A 528 -21.35 24.38 16.87
C GLU A 528 -21.14 23.05 16.14
N THR A 529 -19.91 22.81 15.64
CA THR A 529 -19.56 21.57 14.90
C THR A 529 -19.87 20.31 15.71
N ALA A 530 -19.70 20.35 17.04
CA ALA A 530 -20.01 19.23 17.92
C ALA A 530 -21.51 18.90 17.93
N ASP A 531 -22.38 19.94 17.91
CA ASP A 531 -23.82 19.74 17.87
C ASP A 531 -24.28 19.23 16.52
N LEU A 532 -23.72 19.78 15.42
CA LEU A 532 -23.97 19.25 14.09
C LEU A 532 -23.58 17.76 13.99
N LYS A 533 -22.43 17.37 14.57
CA LYS A 533 -22.00 15.96 14.60
C LYS A 533 -22.99 15.07 15.36
N ARG A 534 -23.48 15.54 16.52
CA ARG A 534 -24.49 14.80 17.29
C ARG A 534 -25.80 14.63 16.51
N LEU A 535 -26.25 15.69 15.83
CA LEU A 535 -27.44 15.62 14.98
C LEU A 535 -27.25 14.63 13.82
N CYS A 536 -26.11 14.68 13.15
CA CYS A 536 -25.78 13.73 12.07
C CYS A 536 -25.81 12.29 12.57
N MET A 537 -25.19 12.01 13.73
CA MET A 537 -25.20 10.66 14.32
C MET A 537 -26.60 10.22 14.72
N LYS A 538 -27.42 11.13 15.27
CA LYS A 538 -28.84 10.87 15.60
C LYS A 538 -29.66 10.53 14.34
N SER A 539 -29.35 11.16 13.21
CA SER A 539 -29.96 10.90 11.90
C SER A 539 -29.39 9.65 11.21
N GLY A 540 -28.55 8.85 11.89
CA GLY A 540 -28.02 7.58 11.40
C GLY A 540 -26.70 7.68 10.65
N MET A 541 -26.02 8.81 10.67
CA MET A 541 -24.63 8.90 10.13
C MET A 541 -23.70 8.04 10.98
N LYS A 542 -22.93 7.16 10.34
CA LYS A 542 -21.82 6.45 10.97
C LYS A 542 -20.55 7.27 10.84
N THR A 543 -19.82 7.44 11.94
CA THR A 543 -18.55 8.15 11.92
C THR A 543 -17.47 7.34 11.22
N LEU A 544 -16.38 7.98 10.80
CA LEU A 544 -15.20 7.28 10.26
C LEU A 544 -14.70 6.20 11.22
N HIS A 545 -14.75 6.45 12.54
CA HIS A 545 -14.37 5.47 13.54
C HIS A 545 -15.30 4.25 13.52
N GLN A 546 -16.61 4.46 13.54
CA GLN A 546 -17.59 3.36 13.48
C GLN A 546 -17.47 2.55 12.19
N ASP A 547 -17.31 3.19 11.03
CA ASP A 547 -17.11 2.48 9.75
C ASP A 547 -15.77 1.73 9.73
N SER A 548 -14.71 2.30 10.34
CA SER A 548 -13.42 1.60 10.45
C SER A 548 -13.52 0.31 11.26
N ILE A 549 -14.24 0.37 12.39
CA ILE A 549 -14.47 -0.82 13.26
C ILE A 549 -15.40 -1.83 12.57
N GLN A 550 -16.38 -1.37 11.80
CA GLN A 550 -17.20 -2.25 10.98
C GLN A 550 -16.35 -3.04 9.97
N LYS A 551 -15.35 -2.40 9.32
CA LYS A 551 -14.39 -3.08 8.42
C LYS A 551 -13.49 -4.08 9.16
N VAL A 552 -13.18 -3.83 10.44
CA VAL A 552 -12.47 -4.82 11.30
C VAL A 552 -13.35 -6.05 11.52
N ARG A 553 -14.63 -5.87 11.88
CA ARG A 553 -15.61 -6.97 12.03
C ARG A 553 -15.72 -7.81 10.76
N GLU A 554 -15.75 -7.17 9.59
CA GLU A 554 -15.80 -7.84 8.28
C GLU A 554 -14.49 -8.55 7.91
N GLY A 555 -13.43 -8.38 8.70
CA GLY A 555 -12.11 -8.96 8.45
C GLY A 555 -11.40 -8.35 7.22
N LEU A 556 -11.73 -7.12 6.88
CA LEU A 556 -11.09 -6.38 5.78
C LEU A 556 -9.81 -5.69 6.22
N THR A 557 -9.75 -5.24 7.49
CA THR A 557 -8.59 -4.59 8.09
C THR A 557 -8.35 -5.09 9.51
N SER A 558 -7.27 -4.64 10.16
CA SER A 558 -6.99 -4.96 11.57
C SER A 558 -7.44 -3.85 12.50
N LEU A 559 -7.71 -4.19 13.77
CA LEU A 559 -8.03 -3.20 14.79
C LEU A 559 -6.88 -2.19 14.98
N ALA A 560 -5.63 -2.66 14.95
CA ALA A 560 -4.46 -1.79 15.05
C ALA A 560 -4.40 -0.76 13.92
N GLU A 561 -4.71 -1.17 12.68
CA GLU A 561 -4.77 -0.25 11.54
C GLU A 561 -5.92 0.77 11.67
N ALA A 562 -7.10 0.31 12.09
CA ALA A 562 -8.24 1.20 12.31
C ALA A 562 -7.94 2.29 13.36
N LEU A 563 -7.39 1.89 14.51
CA LEU A 563 -7.05 2.82 15.60
C LEU A 563 -5.89 3.77 15.26
N SER A 564 -4.98 3.37 14.36
CA SER A 564 -3.91 4.26 13.89
C SER A 564 -4.36 5.25 12.83
N THR A 565 -5.43 4.94 12.09
CA THR A 565 -5.93 5.77 10.99
C THR A 565 -6.97 6.79 11.44
N VAL A 566 -7.82 6.42 12.38
CA VAL A 566 -8.92 7.26 12.87
C VAL A 566 -8.92 7.32 14.39
N PRO A 567 -8.94 8.54 14.99
CA PRO A 567 -9.09 8.67 16.44
C PRO A 567 -10.45 8.17 16.89
N GLN A 568 -10.53 7.70 18.12
CA GLN A 568 -11.80 7.31 18.74
C GLN A 568 -12.70 8.53 18.95
N ASP A 569 -13.99 8.37 18.67
CA ASP A 569 -14.98 9.42 18.90
C ASP A 569 -15.12 9.75 20.39
N MET A 570 -15.02 11.04 20.74
CA MET A 570 -15.19 11.51 22.12
C MET A 570 -16.65 11.33 22.59
N GLU A 571 -17.60 11.47 21.69
CA GLU A 571 -19.04 11.32 21.95
C GLU A 571 -19.40 9.90 22.38
N LEU A 572 -18.75 8.91 21.82
CA LEU A 572 -18.91 7.50 22.23
C LEU A 572 -18.27 7.22 23.60
N ARG A 573 -17.14 7.88 23.92
CA ARG A 573 -16.48 7.73 25.23
C ARG A 573 -17.29 8.32 26.38
N SER A 574 -17.97 9.44 26.13
CA SER A 574 -18.77 10.14 27.16
C SER A 574 -20.11 9.47 27.46
N GLY A 575 -20.51 8.45 26.72
CA GLY A 575 -21.83 7.83 26.82
C GLY A 575 -22.99 8.74 26.39
N SER A 576 -22.68 9.85 25.72
CA SER A 576 -23.66 10.83 25.25
C SER A 576 -24.56 10.28 24.14
N ILE A 577 -24.11 9.21 23.45
CA ILE A 577 -24.89 8.53 22.42
C ILE A 577 -24.75 7.02 22.66
N LYS A 578 -25.90 6.31 22.75
CA LYS A 578 -25.94 4.85 22.75
C LYS A 578 -25.92 4.37 21.29
N VAL A 579 -25.07 3.40 21.00
CA VAL A 579 -24.98 2.71 19.68
C VAL A 579 -26.18 1.80 19.46
#